data_9664dd629671e443a6c17d27e5f296d3
#
_entry.id   9664dd629671e443a6c17d27e5f296d3
#
_cell.length_a   1.000
_cell.length_b   1.000
_cell.length_c   1.000
_cell.angle_alpha   90.00
_cell.angle_beta   90.00
_cell.angle_gamma   90.00
#
_symmetry.space_group_name_H-M   'P 1'
#
loop_
_entity.id
_entity.type
_entity.pdbx_description
1 polymer ?
#
loop_
_entity_poly.entity_id
_entity_poly.type
_entity_poly.pdbx_seq_one_letter_code
_entity_poly.pdbx_strand_id
1 'polypeptide(L)'
;MNFKLEVIGFNIESGLLAQAAGAHRIELCDNPGEGGTTPSYGFIKVARKNLQIELYPIIRPRGGDFFYSDTEFEVMKADVKICKELGCDGVVIGILNADGTVDKKRCAALIQIAYPMGITFHRAFDRVKDAAQALEDVIEIGCERILTSGLVPAALDGAETLAALIKQADERIIIMPGSGIRSDNIIELAKKTGAVEFHTSARMNIGSRMNYTNEGMKENLKSVSLDEEEVKNIIANLKSL
;
A
#
# COMPACT_ATOMS: atom_id res chain seq x y z
N MET A 1 -12.16 11.87 15.90
CA MET A 1 -10.84 11.63 15.27
C MET A 1 -11.01 11.74 13.76
N ASN A 2 -10.00 12.20 13.02
CA ASN A 2 -10.09 12.28 11.56
C ASN A 2 -9.40 11.05 10.95
N PHE A 3 -10.17 10.00 10.69
CA PHE A 3 -9.65 8.76 10.13
C PHE A 3 -9.42 8.91 8.63
N LYS A 4 -8.34 8.26 8.11
CA LYS A 4 -8.10 8.12 6.68
C LYS A 4 -8.14 6.66 6.25
N LEU A 5 -8.70 6.40 5.07
CA LEU A 5 -8.69 5.09 4.43
C LEU A 5 -7.92 5.18 3.11
N GLU A 6 -6.88 4.37 3.00
CA GLU A 6 -6.16 4.09 1.76
C GLU A 6 -6.72 2.80 1.17
N VAL A 7 -6.94 2.81 -0.14
CA VAL A 7 -7.43 1.63 -0.88
C VAL A 7 -6.44 1.28 -1.97
N ILE A 8 -6.09 -0.01 -2.10
CA ILE A 8 -5.25 -0.47 -3.20
C ILE A 8 -6.06 -0.54 -4.49
N GLY A 9 -5.53 0.06 -5.57
CA GLY A 9 -6.12 0.06 -6.91
C GLY A 9 -5.28 -0.75 -7.90
N PHE A 10 -5.86 -1.80 -8.50
CA PHE A 10 -5.21 -2.64 -9.51
C PHE A 10 -5.67 -2.34 -10.95
N ASN A 11 -6.56 -1.39 -11.13
CA ASN A 11 -7.01 -0.85 -12.41
C ASN A 11 -7.67 0.52 -12.18
N ILE A 12 -7.93 1.23 -13.27
CA ILE A 12 -8.51 2.60 -13.21
C ILE A 12 -9.91 2.57 -12.60
N GLU A 13 -10.73 1.61 -12.98
CA GLU A 13 -12.10 1.46 -12.52
C GLU A 13 -12.16 1.26 -11.00
N SER A 14 -11.26 0.42 -10.44
CA SER A 14 -11.16 0.22 -8.99
C SER A 14 -10.78 1.52 -8.27
N GLY A 15 -9.85 2.31 -8.83
CA GLY A 15 -9.49 3.61 -8.27
C GLY A 15 -10.66 4.60 -8.26
N LEU A 16 -11.43 4.66 -9.36
CA LEU A 16 -12.61 5.51 -9.47
C LEU A 16 -13.74 5.09 -8.50
N LEU A 17 -13.99 3.79 -8.35
CA LEU A 17 -14.94 3.26 -7.39
C LEU A 17 -14.53 3.57 -5.95
N ALA A 18 -13.24 3.40 -5.61
CA ALA A 18 -12.73 3.74 -4.29
C ALA A 18 -12.88 5.24 -3.97
N GLN A 19 -12.56 6.10 -4.94
CA GLN A 19 -12.76 7.55 -4.80
C GLN A 19 -14.25 7.90 -4.61
N ALA A 20 -15.15 7.31 -5.40
CA ALA A 20 -16.59 7.52 -5.28
C ALA A 20 -17.14 7.02 -3.94
N ALA A 21 -16.58 5.94 -3.40
CA ALA A 21 -16.91 5.40 -2.08
C ALA A 21 -16.37 6.26 -0.92
N GLY A 22 -15.52 7.26 -1.19
CA GLY A 22 -15.00 8.19 -0.20
C GLY A 22 -13.61 7.82 0.36
N ALA A 23 -12.84 6.97 -0.32
CA ALA A 23 -11.44 6.74 0.02
C ALA A 23 -10.63 8.05 -0.03
N HIS A 24 -9.61 8.16 0.80
CA HIS A 24 -8.78 9.37 0.91
C HIS A 24 -7.50 9.26 0.07
N ARG A 25 -7.01 8.03 -0.16
CA ARG A 25 -5.78 7.75 -0.91
C ARG A 25 -5.91 6.44 -1.69
N ILE A 26 -5.26 6.39 -2.84
CA ILE A 26 -5.07 5.17 -3.62
C ILE A 26 -3.61 4.77 -3.58
N GLU A 27 -3.32 3.55 -3.10
CA GLU A 27 -2.08 2.87 -3.46
C GLU A 27 -2.27 2.23 -4.84
N LEU A 28 -1.57 2.73 -5.86
CA LEU A 28 -1.71 2.21 -7.21
C LEU A 28 -0.72 1.06 -7.44
N CYS A 29 -1.23 -0.11 -7.78
CA CYS A 29 -0.44 -1.33 -7.96
C CYS A 29 -0.82 -2.04 -9.25
N ASP A 30 0.14 -2.74 -9.82
CA ASP A 30 -0.10 -3.82 -10.78
C ASP A 30 0.08 -5.18 -10.10
N ASN A 31 -0.16 -6.28 -10.81
CA ASN A 31 0.14 -7.65 -10.41
C ASN A 31 -0.42 -8.05 -9.02
N PRO A 32 -1.75 -8.14 -8.89
CA PRO A 32 -2.41 -8.45 -7.62
C PRO A 32 -2.04 -9.82 -7.03
N GLY A 33 -1.58 -10.75 -7.85
CA GLY A 33 -1.13 -12.09 -7.42
C GLY A 33 0.15 -12.07 -6.60
N GLU A 34 1.01 -11.06 -6.81
CA GLU A 34 2.29 -10.88 -6.11
C GLU A 34 2.19 -9.86 -4.95
N GLY A 35 0.99 -9.39 -4.65
CA GLY A 35 0.79 -8.38 -3.62
C GLY A 35 1.13 -6.95 -4.04
N GLY A 36 1.23 -6.71 -5.34
CA GLY A 36 1.52 -5.40 -5.94
C GLY A 36 2.95 -5.27 -6.45
N THR A 37 3.07 -4.76 -7.68
CA THR A 37 4.34 -4.32 -8.32
C THR A 37 4.13 -2.94 -8.93
N THR A 38 5.22 -2.28 -9.37
CA THR A 38 5.14 -0.96 -10.00
C THR A 38 4.19 -0.99 -11.20
N PRO A 39 3.17 -0.10 -11.23
CA PRO A 39 2.28 0.02 -12.40
C PRO A 39 3.02 0.61 -13.60
N SER A 40 2.55 0.30 -14.80
CA SER A 40 3.12 0.87 -16.03
C SER A 40 2.98 2.40 -16.07
N TYR A 41 3.87 3.08 -16.82
CA TYR A 41 3.78 4.52 -17.09
C TYR A 41 2.38 4.94 -17.55
N GLY A 42 1.79 4.19 -18.50
CA GLY A 42 0.46 4.49 -19.03
C GLY A 42 -0.61 4.38 -17.96
N PHE A 43 -0.51 3.39 -17.07
CA PHE A 43 -1.45 3.22 -15.98
C PHE A 43 -1.37 4.38 -14.98
N ILE A 44 -0.17 4.76 -14.52
CA ILE A 44 0.04 5.89 -13.59
C ILE A 44 -0.48 7.20 -14.21
N LYS A 45 -0.14 7.48 -15.48
CA LYS A 45 -0.56 8.69 -16.20
C LYS A 45 -2.08 8.81 -16.31
N VAL A 46 -2.77 7.71 -16.65
CA VAL A 46 -4.23 7.70 -16.77
C VAL A 46 -4.88 7.78 -15.38
N ALA A 47 -4.33 7.09 -14.38
CA ALA A 47 -4.80 7.18 -13.00
C ALA A 47 -4.73 8.63 -12.49
N ARG A 48 -3.57 9.31 -12.63
CA ARG A 48 -3.42 10.70 -12.18
C ARG A 48 -4.39 11.66 -12.86
N LYS A 49 -4.66 11.45 -14.14
CA LYS A 49 -5.62 12.30 -14.88
C LYS A 49 -7.06 12.19 -14.36
N ASN A 50 -7.45 11.02 -13.88
CA ASN A 50 -8.85 10.71 -13.54
C ASN A 50 -9.13 10.74 -12.02
N LEU A 51 -8.12 10.51 -11.18
CA LEU A 51 -8.26 10.52 -9.72
C LEU A 51 -7.95 11.90 -9.16
N GLN A 52 -8.76 12.37 -8.21
CA GLN A 52 -8.61 13.68 -7.56
C GLN A 52 -8.13 13.55 -6.10
N ILE A 53 -8.11 12.34 -5.56
CA ILE A 53 -7.58 12.01 -4.23
C ILE A 53 -6.09 11.68 -4.29
N GLU A 54 -5.45 11.54 -3.13
CA GLU A 54 -4.02 11.22 -3.05
C GLU A 54 -3.69 9.94 -3.82
N LEU A 55 -2.66 9.98 -4.68
CA LEU A 55 -2.22 8.86 -5.53
C LEU A 55 -0.78 8.50 -5.22
N TYR A 56 -0.58 7.28 -4.71
CA TYR A 56 0.70 6.72 -4.28
C TYR A 56 1.02 5.43 -5.04
N PRO A 57 1.72 5.47 -6.20
CA PRO A 57 2.15 4.25 -6.87
C PRO A 57 3.18 3.48 -6.05
N ILE A 58 3.06 2.14 -6.01
CA ILE A 58 4.09 1.30 -5.43
C ILE A 58 5.33 1.25 -6.34
N ILE A 59 6.50 1.35 -5.74
CA ILE A 59 7.80 1.20 -6.42
C ILE A 59 8.39 -0.14 -6.01
N ARG A 60 8.03 -1.17 -6.74
CA ARG A 60 8.43 -2.56 -6.50
C ARG A 60 8.62 -3.26 -7.85
N PRO A 61 9.88 -3.46 -8.30
CA PRO A 61 10.17 -3.91 -9.67
C PRO A 61 9.75 -5.35 -9.95
N ARG A 62 9.54 -6.17 -8.91
CA ARG A 62 9.12 -7.56 -9.01
C ARG A 62 8.41 -8.05 -7.75
N GLY A 63 7.74 -9.16 -7.85
CA GLY A 63 7.25 -9.95 -6.70
C GLY A 63 8.38 -10.60 -5.89
N GLY A 64 8.03 -11.47 -4.95
CA GLY A 64 8.96 -12.15 -4.05
C GLY A 64 9.44 -11.28 -2.89
N ASP A 65 10.73 -11.37 -2.55
CA ASP A 65 11.35 -10.65 -1.44
C ASP A 65 11.57 -9.14 -1.71
N PHE A 66 12.24 -8.47 -0.78
CA PHE A 66 12.53 -7.03 -0.84
C PHE A 66 14.04 -6.73 -0.83
N PHE A 67 14.86 -7.72 -1.18
CA PHE A 67 16.30 -7.58 -1.38
C PHE A 67 16.60 -7.48 -2.88
N TYR A 68 16.93 -6.29 -3.35
CA TYR A 68 17.05 -5.99 -4.78
C TYR A 68 18.51 -5.90 -5.23
N SER A 69 18.77 -6.30 -6.48
CA SER A 69 20.04 -6.08 -7.17
C SER A 69 20.26 -4.58 -7.47
N ASP A 70 21.50 -4.23 -7.86
CA ASP A 70 21.79 -2.85 -8.28
C ASP A 70 20.98 -2.45 -9.53
N THR A 71 20.77 -3.37 -10.46
CA THR A 71 19.97 -3.12 -11.67
C THR A 71 18.49 -2.87 -11.32
N GLU A 72 17.90 -3.67 -10.42
CA GLU A 72 16.52 -3.44 -9.95
C GLU A 72 16.41 -2.11 -9.22
N PHE A 73 17.42 -1.72 -8.47
CA PHE A 73 17.45 -0.41 -7.81
C PHE A 73 17.52 0.76 -8.81
N GLU A 74 18.24 0.62 -9.95
CA GLU A 74 18.18 1.62 -11.01
C GLU A 74 16.78 1.75 -11.62
N VAL A 75 16.05 0.63 -11.80
CA VAL A 75 14.63 0.65 -12.21
C VAL A 75 13.79 1.42 -11.20
N MET A 76 13.92 1.13 -9.92
CA MET A 76 13.18 1.83 -8.86
C MET A 76 13.43 3.35 -8.87
N LYS A 77 14.68 3.80 -9.07
CA LYS A 77 15.00 5.23 -9.19
C LYS A 77 14.32 5.89 -10.40
N ALA A 78 14.26 5.19 -11.52
CA ALA A 78 13.59 5.68 -12.73
C ALA A 78 12.07 5.79 -12.49
N ASP A 79 11.45 4.79 -11.86
CA ASP A 79 10.02 4.77 -11.56
C ASP A 79 9.63 5.90 -10.61
N VAL A 80 10.43 6.19 -9.56
CA VAL A 80 10.19 7.33 -8.66
C VAL A 80 10.22 8.66 -9.43
N LYS A 81 11.17 8.85 -10.35
CA LYS A 81 11.24 10.05 -11.18
C LYS A 81 9.98 10.21 -12.05
N ILE A 82 9.53 9.13 -12.66
CA ILE A 82 8.31 9.11 -13.48
C ILE A 82 7.09 9.49 -12.64
N CYS A 83 6.93 8.94 -11.44
CA CYS A 83 5.83 9.29 -10.55
C CYS A 83 5.83 10.79 -10.22
N LYS A 84 7.00 11.35 -9.92
CA LYS A 84 7.18 12.78 -9.65
C LYS A 84 6.82 13.65 -10.87
N GLU A 85 7.30 13.30 -12.05
CA GLU A 85 7.02 14.01 -13.30
C GLU A 85 5.54 13.98 -13.68
N LEU A 86 4.85 12.87 -13.35
CA LEU A 86 3.41 12.72 -13.57
C LEU A 86 2.55 13.41 -12.51
N GLY A 87 3.15 14.01 -11.47
CA GLY A 87 2.44 14.74 -10.42
C GLY A 87 1.69 13.82 -9.44
N CYS A 88 2.26 12.66 -9.12
CA CYS A 88 1.77 11.82 -8.02
C CYS A 88 2.01 12.54 -6.70
N ASP A 89 1.14 12.26 -5.70
CA ASP A 89 1.21 12.89 -4.38
C ASP A 89 2.27 12.21 -3.49
N GLY A 90 2.55 10.93 -3.75
CA GLY A 90 3.56 10.16 -3.04
C GLY A 90 3.96 8.89 -3.80
N VAL A 91 4.82 8.10 -3.16
CA VAL A 91 5.20 6.75 -3.60
C VAL A 91 5.29 5.80 -2.41
N VAL A 92 5.11 4.51 -2.68
CA VAL A 92 5.21 3.45 -1.68
C VAL A 92 6.47 2.63 -1.97
N ILE A 93 7.41 2.58 -1.04
CA ILE A 93 8.72 1.95 -1.19
C ILE A 93 9.02 0.97 -0.05
N GLY A 94 10.08 0.17 -0.18
CA GLY A 94 10.63 -0.63 0.89
C GLY A 94 11.73 -1.55 0.37
N ILE A 95 12.92 -1.43 0.94
CA ILE A 95 14.11 -2.23 0.59
C ILE A 95 14.71 -2.79 1.88
N LEU A 96 15.01 -4.07 1.87
CA LEU A 96 15.69 -4.76 2.96
C LEU A 96 17.07 -5.24 2.54
N ASN A 97 17.97 -5.33 3.50
CA ASN A 97 19.22 -6.07 3.38
C ASN A 97 18.98 -7.57 3.51
N ALA A 98 19.93 -8.38 3.05
CA ALA A 98 19.84 -9.85 3.12
C ALA A 98 19.66 -10.38 4.57
N ASP A 99 20.06 -9.61 5.57
CA ASP A 99 19.91 -9.97 6.98
C ASP A 99 18.58 -9.52 7.62
N GLY A 100 17.65 -8.96 6.82
CA GLY A 100 16.35 -8.49 7.27
C GLY A 100 16.36 -7.12 7.96
N THR A 101 17.44 -6.34 7.86
CA THR A 101 17.47 -4.93 8.26
C THR A 101 16.98 -4.03 7.12
N VAL A 102 16.53 -2.81 7.44
CA VAL A 102 16.17 -1.80 6.43
C VAL A 102 17.43 -1.35 5.68
N ASP A 103 17.41 -1.36 4.34
CA ASP A 103 18.46 -0.72 3.53
C ASP A 103 18.27 0.80 3.53
N LYS A 104 18.70 1.43 4.62
CA LYS A 104 18.56 2.88 4.83
C LYS A 104 19.18 3.68 3.69
N LYS A 105 20.34 3.23 3.17
CA LYS A 105 21.08 3.96 2.13
C LYS A 105 20.27 4.05 0.83
N ARG A 106 19.73 2.91 0.36
CA ARG A 106 18.95 2.89 -0.87
C ARG A 106 17.58 3.53 -0.69
N CYS A 107 16.91 3.30 0.45
CA CYS A 107 15.64 3.97 0.76
C CYS A 107 15.81 5.49 0.80
N ALA A 108 16.81 6.02 1.50
CA ALA A 108 17.08 7.45 1.55
C ALA A 108 17.36 8.06 0.17
N ALA A 109 18.05 7.33 -0.72
CA ALA A 109 18.28 7.78 -2.09
C ALA A 109 16.98 7.88 -2.90
N LEU A 110 16.03 6.94 -2.74
CA LEU A 110 14.70 7.03 -3.37
C LEU A 110 13.91 8.21 -2.80
N ILE A 111 13.92 8.42 -1.48
CA ILE A 111 13.26 9.53 -0.81
C ILE A 111 13.78 10.88 -1.31
N GLN A 112 15.09 11.01 -1.46
CA GLN A 112 15.70 12.23 -2.02
C GLN A 112 15.21 12.53 -3.45
N ILE A 113 15.07 11.51 -4.29
CA ILE A 113 14.53 11.67 -5.66
C ILE A 113 13.05 12.05 -5.59
N ALA A 114 12.29 11.42 -4.71
CA ALA A 114 10.85 11.63 -4.55
C ALA A 114 10.51 13.04 -4.04
N TYR A 115 11.35 13.65 -3.19
CA TYR A 115 11.03 14.94 -2.56
C TYR A 115 10.51 15.98 -3.57
N PRO A 116 9.37 16.68 -3.32
CA PRO A 116 8.62 16.76 -2.06
C PRO A 116 7.42 15.79 -1.92
N MET A 117 7.34 14.71 -2.72
CA MET A 117 6.27 13.71 -2.62
C MET A 117 6.30 12.99 -1.27
N GLY A 118 5.11 12.56 -0.78
CA GLY A 118 4.98 11.74 0.41
C GLY A 118 5.55 10.33 0.23
N ILE A 119 5.99 9.71 1.32
CA ILE A 119 6.62 8.38 1.30
C ILE A 119 5.95 7.44 2.29
N THR A 120 5.43 6.32 1.78
CA THR A 120 5.00 5.19 2.60
C THR A 120 6.04 4.06 2.52
N PHE A 121 6.48 3.53 3.66
CA PHE A 121 7.23 2.27 3.70
C PHE A 121 6.24 1.10 3.73
N HIS A 122 6.29 0.24 2.72
CA HIS A 122 5.30 -0.83 2.55
C HIS A 122 5.56 -2.07 3.42
N ARG A 123 4.84 -3.16 3.17
CA ARG A 123 4.89 -4.43 3.91
C ARG A 123 6.23 -5.18 3.86
N ALA A 124 7.30 -4.62 3.31
CA ALA A 124 8.66 -5.04 3.61
C ALA A 124 8.93 -4.95 5.12
N PHE A 125 8.25 -4.01 5.82
CA PHE A 125 8.30 -3.91 7.28
C PHE A 125 7.85 -5.18 7.99
N ASP A 126 6.92 -5.95 7.41
CA ASP A 126 6.49 -7.23 7.99
C ASP A 126 7.54 -8.37 7.84
N ARG A 127 8.68 -8.10 7.22
CA ARG A 127 9.79 -9.04 6.98
C ARG A 127 11.09 -8.64 7.66
N VAL A 128 11.07 -7.59 8.48
CA VAL A 128 12.26 -7.16 9.22
C VAL A 128 12.56 -8.11 10.38
N LYS A 129 13.83 -8.24 10.73
CA LYS A 129 14.26 -9.09 11.86
C LYS A 129 13.98 -8.49 13.24
N ASP A 130 13.87 -7.15 13.33
CA ASP A 130 13.62 -6.38 14.54
C ASP A 130 12.72 -5.19 14.19
N ALA A 131 11.47 -5.25 14.60
CA ALA A 131 10.47 -4.23 14.27
C ALA A 131 10.72 -2.90 15.00
N ALA A 132 11.21 -2.96 16.25
CA ALA A 132 11.46 -1.75 17.03
C ALA A 132 12.63 -0.95 16.43
N GLN A 133 13.72 -1.62 16.05
CA GLN A 133 14.84 -0.97 15.37
C GLN A 133 14.44 -0.50 13.96
N ALA A 134 13.71 -1.31 13.20
CA ALA A 134 13.26 -0.94 11.87
C ALA A 134 12.34 0.29 11.87
N LEU A 135 11.51 0.46 12.90
CA LEU A 135 10.69 1.67 13.07
C LEU A 135 11.58 2.91 13.17
N GLU A 136 12.62 2.89 14.01
CA GLU A 136 13.54 4.02 14.14
C GLU A 136 14.31 4.28 12.83
N ASP A 137 14.74 3.21 12.14
CA ASP A 137 15.40 3.34 10.84
C ASP A 137 14.52 4.00 9.78
N VAL A 138 13.22 3.64 9.74
CA VAL A 138 12.25 4.20 8.78
C VAL A 138 11.89 5.65 9.13
N ILE A 139 11.84 6.01 10.42
CA ILE A 139 11.69 7.40 10.86
C ILE A 139 12.91 8.22 10.45
N GLU A 140 14.12 7.73 10.72
CA GLU A 140 15.39 8.42 10.42
C GLU A 140 15.56 8.75 8.95
N ILE A 141 15.13 7.85 8.05
CA ILE A 141 15.20 8.09 6.59
C ILE A 141 14.12 9.03 6.07
N GLY A 142 13.13 9.41 6.87
CA GLY A 142 12.14 10.43 6.56
C GLY A 142 10.88 9.92 5.84
N CYS A 143 10.44 8.69 6.10
CA CYS A 143 9.12 8.24 5.67
C CYS A 143 8.01 8.90 6.50
N GLU A 144 6.83 9.11 5.90
CA GLU A 144 5.66 9.67 6.60
C GLU A 144 4.82 8.59 7.27
N ARG A 145 4.85 7.36 6.72
CA ARG A 145 4.04 6.24 7.23
C ARG A 145 4.67 4.88 6.95
N ILE A 146 4.23 3.90 7.74
CA ILE A 146 4.55 2.49 7.58
C ILE A 146 3.25 1.71 7.39
N LEU A 147 3.12 0.99 6.29
CA LEU A 147 2.07 0.00 6.06
C LEU A 147 2.53 -1.35 6.61
N THR A 148 1.83 -1.88 7.60
CA THR A 148 2.21 -3.14 8.26
C THR A 148 0.99 -3.89 8.77
N SER A 149 1.09 -5.19 8.90
CA SER A 149 0.10 -6.05 9.57
C SER A 149 0.53 -6.45 11.01
N GLY A 150 1.62 -5.84 11.51
CA GLY A 150 2.18 -6.22 12.81
C GLY A 150 2.99 -7.51 12.75
N LEU A 151 3.68 -7.77 11.61
CA LEU A 151 4.59 -8.92 11.37
C LEU A 151 3.87 -10.29 11.31
N VAL A 152 2.56 -10.31 11.15
CA VAL A 152 1.74 -11.51 11.01
C VAL A 152 0.84 -11.41 9.76
N PRO A 153 0.19 -12.50 9.32
CA PRO A 153 -0.58 -12.47 8.07
C PRO A 153 -1.73 -11.46 8.03
N ALA A 154 -2.43 -11.22 9.13
CA ALA A 154 -3.58 -10.29 9.19
C ALA A 154 -3.40 -9.24 10.30
N ALA A 155 -3.81 -8.00 10.02
CA ALA A 155 -3.62 -6.88 10.95
C ALA A 155 -4.34 -7.05 12.29
N LEU A 156 -5.51 -7.70 12.31
CA LEU A 156 -6.23 -7.93 13.57
C LEU A 156 -5.46 -8.88 14.51
N ASP A 157 -4.79 -9.89 13.95
CA ASP A 157 -3.95 -10.82 14.71
C ASP A 157 -2.68 -10.12 15.24
N GLY A 158 -2.21 -9.08 14.53
CA GLY A 158 -1.06 -8.25 14.90
C GLY A 158 -1.40 -7.02 15.75
N ALA A 159 -2.62 -6.89 16.25
CA ALA A 159 -3.10 -5.67 16.91
C ALA A 159 -2.23 -5.22 18.11
N GLU A 160 -1.71 -6.14 18.90
CA GLU A 160 -0.81 -5.83 20.02
C GLU A 160 0.52 -5.24 19.54
N THR A 161 1.12 -5.83 18.51
CA THR A 161 2.35 -5.32 17.89
C THR A 161 2.10 -3.95 17.25
N LEU A 162 0.99 -3.77 16.55
CA LEU A 162 0.59 -2.49 15.96
C LEU A 162 0.43 -1.40 17.03
N ALA A 163 -0.25 -1.70 18.14
CA ALA A 163 -0.39 -0.77 19.26
C ALA A 163 0.97 -0.39 19.88
N ALA A 164 1.88 -1.36 20.03
CA ALA A 164 3.23 -1.13 20.54
C ALA A 164 4.04 -0.24 19.59
N LEU A 165 3.97 -0.48 18.27
CA LEU A 165 4.63 0.35 17.26
C LEU A 165 4.07 1.77 17.22
N ILE A 166 2.73 1.95 17.33
CA ILE A 166 2.09 3.27 17.40
C ILE A 166 2.58 4.03 18.64
N LYS A 167 2.63 3.36 19.78
CA LYS A 167 3.16 3.96 21.02
C LYS A 167 4.64 4.35 20.89
N GLN A 168 5.48 3.50 20.29
CA GLN A 168 6.89 3.79 20.08
C GLN A 168 7.10 4.90 19.05
N ALA A 169 6.26 4.95 18.01
CA ALA A 169 6.30 5.99 16.97
C ALA A 169 6.13 7.40 17.55
N ASP A 170 5.32 7.55 18.59
CA ASP A 170 5.10 8.81 19.33
C ASP A 170 4.85 10.00 18.38
N GLU A 171 3.89 9.83 17.47
CA GLU A 171 3.49 10.79 16.42
C GLU A 171 4.59 11.17 15.40
N ARG A 172 5.80 10.60 15.48
CA ARG A 172 6.91 10.87 14.54
C ARG A 172 6.68 10.27 13.15
N ILE A 173 5.86 9.23 13.06
CA ILE A 173 5.47 8.55 11.83
C ILE A 173 4.11 7.89 12.01
N ILE A 174 3.34 7.76 10.94
CA ILE A 174 2.04 7.10 10.96
C ILE A 174 2.23 5.59 10.79
N ILE A 175 1.73 4.80 11.73
CA ILE A 175 1.58 3.36 11.55
C ILE A 175 0.21 3.09 10.98
N MET A 176 0.17 2.58 9.75
CA MET A 176 -1.04 2.29 8.99
C MET A 176 -1.26 0.78 8.92
N PRO A 177 -2.20 0.22 9.72
CA PRO A 177 -2.55 -1.19 9.62
C PRO A 177 -3.06 -1.56 8.23
N GLY A 178 -2.61 -2.72 7.71
CA GLY A 178 -3.08 -3.29 6.45
C GLY A 178 -2.99 -4.80 6.44
N SER A 179 -3.66 -5.43 5.51
CA SER A 179 -3.89 -6.88 5.38
C SER A 179 -5.08 -7.40 6.18
N GLY A 180 -6.08 -7.88 5.47
CA GLY A 180 -7.28 -8.46 6.05
C GLY A 180 -8.25 -7.45 6.68
N ILE A 181 -8.09 -6.15 6.41
CA ILE A 181 -9.00 -5.11 6.91
C ILE A 181 -10.30 -5.13 6.13
N ARG A 182 -11.40 -5.23 6.87
CA ARG A 182 -12.78 -5.31 6.41
C ARG A 182 -13.71 -4.50 7.30
N SER A 183 -14.95 -4.30 6.82
CA SER A 183 -15.99 -3.59 7.57
C SER A 183 -16.38 -4.29 8.88
N ASP A 184 -16.26 -5.60 8.94
CA ASP A 184 -16.57 -6.40 10.13
C ASP A 184 -15.52 -6.36 11.23
N ASN A 185 -14.28 -5.93 10.93
CA ASN A 185 -13.17 -5.94 11.89
C ASN A 185 -12.53 -4.56 12.14
N ILE A 186 -12.82 -3.54 11.33
CA ILE A 186 -12.16 -2.23 11.40
C ILE A 186 -12.39 -1.51 12.73
N ILE A 187 -13.59 -1.61 13.33
CA ILE A 187 -13.91 -0.96 14.61
C ILE A 187 -13.07 -1.58 15.73
N GLU A 188 -12.98 -2.90 15.77
CA GLU A 188 -12.18 -3.63 16.75
C GLU A 188 -10.70 -3.27 16.62
N LEU A 189 -10.17 -3.31 15.38
CA LEU A 189 -8.78 -2.97 15.09
C LEU A 189 -8.45 -1.53 15.50
N ALA A 190 -9.29 -0.55 15.14
CA ALA A 190 -9.08 0.84 15.51
C ALA A 190 -9.02 1.03 17.03
N LYS A 191 -9.95 0.40 17.79
CA LYS A 191 -9.98 0.48 19.24
C LYS A 191 -8.79 -0.20 19.91
N LYS A 192 -8.33 -1.34 19.39
CA LYS A 192 -7.19 -2.07 19.94
C LYS A 192 -5.85 -1.37 19.67
N THR A 193 -5.70 -0.76 18.51
CA THR A 193 -4.42 -0.22 18.08
C THR A 193 -4.27 1.28 18.33
N GLY A 194 -5.36 2.04 18.30
CA GLY A 194 -5.33 3.50 18.28
C GLY A 194 -4.91 4.10 16.93
N ALA A 195 -4.82 3.28 15.86
CA ALA A 195 -4.47 3.75 14.53
C ALA A 195 -5.51 4.73 13.98
N VAL A 196 -5.05 5.70 13.19
CA VAL A 196 -5.88 6.73 12.54
C VAL A 196 -5.90 6.65 11.01
N GLU A 197 -4.95 5.93 10.41
CA GLU A 197 -4.96 5.61 8.99
C GLU A 197 -5.01 4.08 8.82
N PHE A 198 -5.74 3.62 7.80
CA PHE A 198 -5.95 2.20 7.53
C PHE A 198 -5.82 1.92 6.04
N HIS A 199 -5.33 0.72 5.71
CA HIS A 199 -5.18 0.26 4.33
C HIS A 199 -6.04 -0.98 4.08
N THR A 200 -6.84 -0.96 3.02
CA THR A 200 -7.63 -2.13 2.59
C THR A 200 -7.48 -2.41 1.11
N SER A 201 -7.63 -3.67 0.73
CA SER A 201 -7.78 -4.03 -0.68
C SER A 201 -9.24 -3.98 -1.15
N ALA A 202 -10.19 -4.25 -0.27
CA ALA A 202 -11.61 -4.39 -0.58
C ALA A 202 -11.85 -5.06 -1.95
N ARG A 203 -10.96 -5.98 -2.35
CA ARG A 203 -10.94 -6.58 -3.68
C ARG A 203 -11.97 -7.69 -3.82
N MET A 204 -12.54 -7.77 -5.00
CA MET A 204 -13.39 -8.85 -5.46
C MET A 204 -12.93 -9.35 -6.83
N ASN A 205 -13.32 -10.57 -7.18
CA ASN A 205 -13.08 -11.09 -8.52
C ASN A 205 -14.33 -10.92 -9.37
N ILE A 206 -14.16 -10.42 -10.60
CA ILE A 206 -15.21 -10.33 -11.61
C ILE A 206 -14.91 -11.29 -12.76
N GLY A 207 -15.96 -11.87 -13.34
CA GLY A 207 -15.84 -12.76 -14.48
C GLY A 207 -15.44 -12.02 -15.77
N SER A 208 -15.02 -12.77 -16.77
CA SER A 208 -14.75 -12.23 -18.10
C SER A 208 -16.02 -11.58 -18.69
N ARG A 209 -15.84 -10.46 -19.39
CA ARG A 209 -16.88 -9.79 -20.18
C ARG A 209 -16.89 -10.27 -21.64
N MET A 210 -16.01 -11.22 -22.00
CA MET A 210 -16.00 -11.80 -23.34
C MET A 210 -17.16 -12.74 -23.53
N ASN A 211 -17.75 -12.72 -24.74
CA ASN A 211 -18.84 -13.62 -25.12
C ASN A 211 -18.33 -15.00 -25.60
N TYR A 212 -17.03 -15.12 -25.82
CA TYR A 212 -16.38 -16.35 -26.26
C TYR A 212 -15.34 -16.80 -25.24
N THR A 213 -15.32 -18.09 -24.94
CA THR A 213 -14.30 -18.73 -24.11
C THR A 213 -13.78 -19.98 -24.81
N ASN A 214 -12.47 -20.12 -24.93
CA ASN A 214 -11.87 -21.37 -25.40
C ASN A 214 -11.69 -22.33 -24.21
N GLU A 215 -12.64 -23.23 -24.03
CA GLU A 215 -12.61 -24.19 -22.90
C GLU A 215 -11.38 -25.11 -22.90
N GLY A 216 -10.75 -25.32 -24.07
CA GLY A 216 -9.54 -26.11 -24.20
C GLY A 216 -8.33 -25.51 -23.48
N MET A 217 -8.32 -24.21 -23.24
CA MET A 217 -7.21 -23.52 -22.56
C MET A 217 -7.24 -23.68 -21.03
N LYS A 218 -8.40 -23.99 -20.44
CA LYS A 218 -8.59 -24.16 -18.98
C LYS A 218 -8.06 -22.99 -18.15
N GLU A 219 -8.16 -21.76 -18.66
CA GLU A 219 -7.64 -20.54 -18.05
C GLU A 219 -8.62 -19.95 -17.03
N ASN A 220 -8.08 -19.27 -16.02
CA ASN A 220 -8.87 -18.43 -15.12
C ASN A 220 -8.99 -17.02 -15.71
N LEU A 221 -10.12 -16.70 -16.31
CA LEU A 221 -10.37 -15.40 -16.94
C LEU A 221 -10.97 -14.35 -15.99
N LYS A 222 -10.91 -14.59 -14.68
CA LYS A 222 -11.36 -13.61 -13.69
C LYS A 222 -10.34 -12.48 -13.57
N SER A 223 -10.84 -11.25 -13.48
CA SER A 223 -10.03 -10.07 -13.17
C SER A 223 -10.35 -9.54 -11.76
N VAL A 224 -9.42 -8.74 -11.21
CA VAL A 224 -9.62 -8.09 -9.92
C VAL A 224 -10.42 -6.80 -10.12
N SER A 225 -11.38 -6.56 -9.23
CA SER A 225 -12.14 -5.31 -9.10
C SER A 225 -12.22 -4.92 -7.63
N LEU A 226 -12.90 -3.80 -7.35
CA LEU A 226 -13.16 -3.29 -6.01
C LEU A 226 -14.61 -3.60 -5.62
N ASP A 227 -14.82 -3.99 -4.36
CA ASP A 227 -16.11 -4.00 -3.69
C ASP A 227 -16.37 -2.59 -3.11
N GLU A 228 -17.14 -1.80 -3.83
CA GLU A 228 -17.46 -0.41 -3.48
C GLU A 228 -18.25 -0.32 -2.17
N GLU A 229 -19.21 -1.25 -1.95
CA GLU A 229 -20.02 -1.27 -0.74
C GLU A 229 -19.17 -1.59 0.50
N GLU A 230 -18.20 -2.47 0.38
CA GLU A 230 -17.24 -2.75 1.44
C GLU A 230 -16.45 -1.50 1.85
N VAL A 231 -15.99 -0.72 0.87
CA VAL A 231 -15.27 0.55 1.16
C VAL A 231 -16.18 1.54 1.88
N LYS A 232 -17.44 1.71 1.42
CA LYS A 232 -18.43 2.57 2.08
C LYS A 232 -18.70 2.14 3.53
N ASN A 233 -18.85 0.83 3.75
CA ASN A 233 -19.09 0.27 5.07
C ASN A 233 -17.90 0.48 6.01
N ILE A 234 -16.65 0.29 5.54
CA ILE A 234 -15.44 0.60 6.32
C ILE A 234 -15.44 2.08 6.73
N ILE A 235 -15.70 3.00 5.79
CA ILE A 235 -15.71 4.44 6.06
C ILE A 235 -16.84 4.81 7.03
N ALA A 236 -18.04 4.25 6.87
CA ALA A 236 -19.14 4.48 7.81
C ALA A 236 -18.80 4.03 9.23
N ASN A 237 -18.18 2.86 9.37
CA ASN A 237 -17.74 2.32 10.65
C ASN A 237 -16.65 3.20 11.30
N LEU A 238 -15.68 3.68 10.53
CA LEU A 238 -14.65 4.62 11.04
C LEU A 238 -15.26 5.94 11.50
N LYS A 239 -16.28 6.47 10.80
CA LYS A 239 -16.98 7.70 11.18
C LYS A 239 -17.83 7.55 12.45
N SER A 240 -18.14 6.32 12.85
CA SER A 240 -18.92 6.04 14.08
C SER A 240 -18.06 6.01 15.35
N LEU A 241 -16.72 6.06 15.23
CA LEU A 241 -15.76 6.09 16.33
C LEU A 241 -15.44 7.52 16.77
#